data_db4b23c1a4b7d425510c1b36ff482dba
#
_entry.id   db4b23c1a4b7d425510c1b36ff482dba
#
_cell.length_a   1.000
_cell.length_b   1.000
_cell.length_c   1.000
_cell.angle_alpha   90.00
_cell.angle_beta   90.00
_cell.angle_gamma   90.00
#
_symmetry.space_group_name_H-M   'P 1'
#
loop_
_entity.id
_entity.type
_entity.pdbx_description
1 polymer ?
#
loop_
_entity_poly.entity_id
_entity_poly.type
_entity_poly.pdbx_seq_one_letter_code
_entity_poly.pdbx_strand_id
1 'polypeptide(L)'
;MGMRRFLLLLAMLAAPAQARTVTATVYDGWYHNRADACGGTYQHWGISAAHPWIPCGTRVRVTHQGRSLVVPITDRCDCNSIDLSAGAAYRLRVPLDGVAKVGISY
;
A
#
# COMPACT_ATOMS: atom_id res chain seq x y z
N MET A 1 -27.44 6.57 -32.17
CA MET A 1 -26.03 6.62 -32.61
C MET A 1 -25.18 7.40 -31.66
N GLY A 2 -25.58 8.58 -31.27
CA GLY A 2 -24.77 9.39 -30.38
C GLY A 2 -24.55 8.80 -28.98
N MET A 3 -25.49 8.00 -28.52
CA MET A 3 -25.38 7.43 -27.18
C MET A 3 -24.16 6.55 -26.98
N ARG A 4 -23.77 5.83 -28.01
CA ARG A 4 -22.59 4.99 -27.86
C ARG A 4 -21.32 5.79 -27.59
N ARG A 5 -21.24 6.98 -28.17
CA ARG A 5 -20.09 7.85 -27.93
C ARG A 5 -20.06 8.36 -26.49
N PHE A 6 -21.23 8.63 -25.93
CA PHE A 6 -21.29 9.04 -24.53
C PHE A 6 -20.78 7.97 -23.58
N LEU A 7 -21.13 6.71 -23.88
CA LEU A 7 -20.64 5.62 -23.05
C LEU A 7 -19.12 5.51 -23.08
N LEU A 8 -18.52 5.73 -24.23
CA LEU A 8 -17.07 5.74 -24.34
C LEU A 8 -16.45 6.85 -23.52
N LEU A 9 -17.05 8.04 -23.55
CA LEU A 9 -16.58 9.16 -22.75
C LEU A 9 -16.64 8.85 -21.27
N LEU A 10 -17.71 8.23 -20.80
CA LEU A 10 -17.82 7.83 -19.41
C LEU A 10 -16.72 6.87 -18.99
N ALA A 11 -16.42 5.90 -19.84
CA ALA A 11 -15.33 4.97 -19.56
C ALA A 11 -13.99 5.68 -19.45
N MET A 12 -13.76 6.70 -20.24
CA MET A 12 -12.53 7.46 -20.19
C MET A 12 -12.43 8.33 -18.94
N LEU A 13 -13.56 8.77 -18.39
CA LEU A 13 -13.58 9.56 -17.17
C LEU A 13 -13.23 8.73 -15.93
N ALA A 14 -13.33 7.43 -16.03
CA ALA A 14 -13.00 6.53 -14.93
C ALA A 14 -11.52 6.14 -14.96
N ALA A 15 -10.63 7.10 -15.13
CA ALA A 15 -9.20 6.83 -15.16
C ALA A 15 -8.76 6.25 -13.82
N PRO A 16 -7.96 5.17 -13.80
CA PRO A 16 -7.45 4.61 -12.57
C PRO A 16 -6.48 5.56 -11.89
N ALA A 17 -6.31 5.39 -10.58
CA ALA A 17 -5.27 6.07 -9.86
C ALA A 17 -3.90 5.72 -10.46
N GLN A 18 -3.00 6.69 -10.45
CA GLN A 18 -1.69 6.51 -11.04
C GLN A 18 -0.89 5.51 -10.23
N ALA A 19 -0.41 4.47 -10.89
CA ALA A 19 0.42 3.45 -10.27
C ALA A 19 1.89 3.80 -10.40
N ARG A 20 2.68 3.47 -9.38
CA ARG A 20 4.13 3.66 -9.38
C ARG A 20 4.78 2.40 -8.83
N THR A 21 5.99 2.14 -9.31
CA THR A 21 6.84 1.08 -8.78
C THR A 21 7.75 1.66 -7.71
N VAL A 22 7.74 1.04 -6.55
CA VAL A 22 8.55 1.48 -5.40
C VAL A 22 9.19 0.27 -4.74
N THR A 23 10.17 0.52 -3.88
CA THR A 23 10.74 -0.53 -3.05
C THR A 23 9.91 -0.69 -1.79
N ALA A 24 9.53 -1.92 -1.47
CA ALA A 24 8.87 -2.25 -0.22
C ALA A 24 9.86 -2.91 0.73
N THR A 25 9.78 -2.53 1.98
CA THR A 25 10.45 -3.18 3.11
C THR A 25 9.40 -3.77 4.03
N VAL A 26 9.81 -4.48 5.06
CA VAL A 26 8.91 -5.11 6.01
C VAL A 26 9.35 -4.74 7.42
N TYR A 27 8.37 -4.35 8.25
CA TYR A 27 8.61 -4.03 9.65
C TYR A 27 9.28 -5.18 10.40
N ASP A 28 10.17 -4.82 11.29
CA ASP A 28 10.68 -5.74 12.30
C ASP A 28 9.61 -6.03 13.35
N GLY A 29 9.55 -7.27 13.85
CA GLY A 29 8.58 -7.66 14.86
C GLY A 29 8.73 -6.94 16.20
N TRP A 30 9.88 -6.30 16.43
CA TRP A 30 10.12 -5.52 17.64
C TRP A 30 9.10 -4.37 17.80
N TYR A 31 8.53 -3.88 16.69
CA TYR A 31 7.57 -2.78 16.74
C TYR A 31 6.17 -3.20 17.14
N HIS A 32 5.90 -4.49 17.27
CA HIS A 32 4.57 -4.99 17.63
C HIS A 32 4.06 -4.36 18.92
N ASN A 33 2.82 -3.87 18.92
CA ASN A 33 2.16 -3.18 20.04
C ASN A 33 2.74 -1.82 20.41
N ARG A 34 3.67 -1.27 19.63
CA ARG A 34 4.17 0.08 19.85
C ARG A 34 3.28 1.09 19.16
N ALA A 35 3.27 2.31 19.69
CA ALA A 35 2.49 3.40 19.10
C ALA A 35 2.97 3.70 17.69
N ASP A 36 2.05 3.88 16.77
CA ASP A 36 2.34 4.36 15.43
C ASP A 36 2.14 5.88 15.33
N ALA A 37 2.55 6.48 14.21
CA ALA A 37 2.48 7.92 14.04
C ALA A 37 1.06 8.44 13.78
N CYS A 38 0.12 7.57 13.47
CA CYS A 38 -1.23 7.96 13.10
C CYS A 38 -2.25 7.78 14.24
N GLY A 39 -1.80 7.53 15.46
CA GLY A 39 -2.65 7.49 16.64
C GLY A 39 -3.10 6.10 17.04
N GLY A 40 -2.57 5.06 16.45
CA GLY A 40 -2.87 3.68 16.81
C GLY A 40 -1.67 2.94 17.33
N THR A 41 -1.74 1.61 17.27
CA THR A 41 -0.63 0.73 17.60
C THR A 41 -0.34 -0.21 16.45
N TYR A 42 0.93 -0.46 16.21
CA TYR A 42 1.35 -1.36 15.14
C TYR A 42 1.03 -2.81 15.51
N GLN A 43 0.35 -3.50 14.60
CA GLN A 43 0.06 -4.92 14.73
C GLN A 43 0.85 -5.67 13.65
N HIS A 44 1.83 -6.44 14.08
CA HIS A 44 2.80 -7.05 13.16
C HIS A 44 2.12 -7.93 12.12
N TRP A 45 1.11 -8.70 12.52
CA TRP A 45 0.36 -9.58 11.62
C TRP A 45 -0.95 -9.00 11.12
N GLY A 46 -1.21 -7.74 11.44
CA GLY A 46 -2.32 -6.98 10.84
C GLY A 46 -1.96 -6.51 9.44
N ILE A 47 -2.88 -5.77 8.82
CA ILE A 47 -2.70 -5.25 7.47
C ILE A 47 -2.51 -3.75 7.55
N SER A 48 -1.29 -3.28 7.36
CA SER A 48 -0.96 -1.86 7.40
C SER A 48 0.37 -1.58 6.73
N ALA A 49 0.68 -0.30 6.56
CA ALA A 49 1.96 0.14 6.04
C ALA A 49 2.33 1.51 6.58
N ALA A 50 3.62 1.78 6.58
CA ALA A 50 4.17 3.10 6.81
C ALA A 50 4.61 3.72 5.49
N HIS A 51 4.53 5.04 5.39
CA HIS A 51 4.98 5.79 4.25
C HIS A 51 5.47 7.16 4.70
N PRO A 52 6.49 7.74 4.03
CA PRO A 52 7.06 9.01 4.49
C PRO A 52 6.07 10.18 4.51
N TRP A 53 5.10 10.21 3.57
CA TRP A 53 4.24 11.39 3.43
C TRP A 53 2.80 11.11 2.97
N ILE A 54 2.45 9.91 2.54
CA ILE A 54 1.04 9.63 2.21
C ILE A 54 0.19 9.80 3.48
N PRO A 55 -0.92 10.56 3.42
CA PRO A 55 -1.69 10.86 4.63
C PRO A 55 -2.15 9.62 5.38
N CYS A 56 -2.19 9.74 6.70
CA CYS A 56 -2.72 8.69 7.59
C CYS A 56 -4.13 8.30 7.14
N GLY A 57 -4.39 7.00 7.10
CA GLY A 57 -5.70 6.48 6.72
C GLY A 57 -5.89 6.30 5.23
N THR A 58 -4.99 6.80 4.39
CA THR A 58 -5.08 6.57 2.95
C THR A 58 -4.99 5.08 2.68
N ARG A 59 -5.89 4.59 1.84
CA ARG A 59 -5.93 3.17 1.45
C ARG A 59 -5.12 3.03 0.17
N VAL A 60 -3.99 2.32 0.26
CA VAL A 60 -3.06 2.15 -0.85
C VAL A 60 -3.20 0.74 -1.39
N ARG A 61 -3.40 0.62 -2.69
CA ARG A 61 -3.34 -0.69 -3.35
C ARG A 61 -1.89 -1.03 -3.62
N VAL A 62 -1.44 -2.12 -3.05
CA VAL A 62 -0.09 -2.64 -3.25
C VAL A 62 -0.18 -3.88 -4.12
N THR A 63 0.64 -3.96 -5.15
CA THR A 63 0.66 -5.08 -6.08
C THR A 63 2.07 -5.66 -6.14
N HIS A 64 2.15 -6.97 -6.02
CA HIS A 64 3.40 -7.71 -6.07
C HIS A 64 3.18 -9.03 -6.80
N GLN A 65 3.86 -9.20 -7.93
CA GLN A 65 3.85 -10.45 -8.71
C GLN A 65 2.43 -10.99 -8.92
N GLY A 66 1.53 -10.15 -9.40
CA GLY A 66 0.15 -10.53 -9.71
C GLY A 66 -0.79 -10.55 -8.52
N ARG A 67 -0.31 -10.35 -7.29
CA ARG A 67 -1.14 -10.25 -6.10
C ARG A 67 -1.37 -8.79 -5.77
N SER A 68 -2.53 -8.49 -5.20
CA SER A 68 -2.91 -7.13 -4.87
C SER A 68 -3.59 -7.11 -3.51
N LEU A 69 -3.31 -6.09 -2.72
CA LEU A 69 -3.88 -5.92 -1.39
C LEU A 69 -4.01 -4.43 -1.10
N VAL A 70 -5.14 -4.01 -0.55
CA VAL A 70 -5.31 -2.64 -0.09
C VAL A 70 -4.86 -2.56 1.36
N VAL A 71 -3.93 -1.64 1.63
CA VAL A 71 -3.39 -1.45 2.98
C VAL A 71 -3.62 -0.01 3.42
N PRO A 72 -4.03 0.23 4.66
CA PRO A 72 -4.10 1.59 5.19
C PRO A 72 -2.72 2.08 5.58
N ILE A 73 -2.47 3.37 5.36
CA ILE A 73 -1.27 4.02 5.89
C ILE A 73 -1.53 4.38 7.35
N THR A 74 -0.75 3.83 8.25
CA THR A 74 -0.93 4.01 9.69
C THR A 74 0.29 4.58 10.39
N ASP A 75 1.40 4.76 9.67
CA ASP A 75 2.64 5.16 10.31
C ASP A 75 3.52 5.93 9.33
N ARG A 76 4.58 6.49 9.87
CA ARG A 76 5.63 7.16 9.11
C ARG A 76 6.89 6.33 9.12
N CYS A 77 7.66 6.37 8.05
CA CYS A 77 8.97 5.74 7.98
C CYS A 77 9.97 6.71 7.39
N ASP A 78 11.20 6.52 7.77
CA ASP A 78 12.33 7.19 7.14
C ASP A 78 12.84 6.29 6.00
N CYS A 79 11.92 5.88 5.16
CA CYS A 79 12.19 5.02 4.03
C CYS A 79 11.85 5.78 2.76
N ASN A 80 12.44 5.39 1.64
CA ASN A 80 12.18 6.06 0.36
C ASN A 80 11.01 5.43 -0.39
N SER A 81 10.20 4.64 0.28
CA SER A 81 9.17 3.86 -0.38
C SER A 81 8.06 3.48 0.58
N ILE A 82 7.75 2.21 0.74
CA ILE A 82 6.69 1.76 1.63
C ILE A 82 7.23 0.66 2.54
N ASP A 83 6.84 0.70 3.81
CA ASP A 83 7.24 -0.29 4.80
C ASP A 83 5.99 -1.06 5.22
N LEU A 84 5.92 -2.34 4.81
CA LEU A 84 4.73 -3.17 4.98
C LEU A 84 4.75 -3.85 6.34
N SER A 85 3.57 -4.01 6.96
CA SER A 85 3.44 -4.95 8.07
C SER A 85 3.77 -6.35 7.60
N ALA A 86 4.21 -7.21 8.51
CA ALA A 86 4.48 -8.61 8.18
C ALA A 86 3.23 -9.31 7.63
N GLY A 87 2.05 -9.00 8.17
CA GLY A 87 0.80 -9.55 7.67
C GLY A 87 0.53 -9.17 6.22
N ALA A 88 0.74 -7.90 5.86
CA ALA A 88 0.58 -7.46 4.48
C ALA A 88 1.61 -8.11 3.57
N ALA A 89 2.87 -8.13 3.99
CA ALA A 89 3.95 -8.76 3.21
C ALA A 89 3.67 -10.24 2.96
N TYR A 90 3.21 -10.94 3.99
CA TYR A 90 2.86 -12.35 3.86
C TYR A 90 1.76 -12.57 2.81
N ARG A 91 0.71 -11.74 2.87
CA ARG A 91 -0.40 -11.82 1.91
C ARG A 91 0.05 -11.54 0.48
N LEU A 92 1.02 -10.68 0.31
CA LEU A 92 1.57 -10.28 -0.99
C LEU A 92 2.74 -11.15 -1.42
N ARG A 93 3.17 -12.08 -0.60
CA ARG A 93 4.35 -12.91 -0.82
C ARG A 93 5.63 -12.10 -0.99
N VAL A 94 5.70 -10.99 -0.30
CA VAL A 94 6.95 -10.24 -0.15
C VAL A 94 7.78 -10.93 0.94
N PRO A 95 9.07 -11.19 0.70
CA PRO A 95 9.90 -11.83 1.72
C PRO A 95 9.92 -11.03 3.02
N LEU A 96 9.69 -11.68 4.15
CA LEU A 96 9.56 -11.01 5.45
C LEU A 96 10.88 -10.42 5.92
N ASP A 97 11.98 -10.93 5.47
CA ASP A 97 13.33 -10.50 5.86
C ASP A 97 14.05 -9.75 4.74
N GLY A 98 13.32 -9.33 3.72
CA GLY A 98 13.94 -8.75 2.54
C GLY A 98 13.25 -7.51 2.04
N VAL A 99 13.56 -7.20 0.79
CA VAL A 99 12.96 -6.09 0.05
C VAL A 99 12.40 -6.61 -1.26
N ALA A 100 11.42 -5.90 -1.81
CA ALA A 100 10.84 -6.26 -3.09
C ALA A 100 10.40 -5.01 -3.83
N LYS A 101 10.32 -5.10 -5.15
CA LYS A 101 9.66 -4.06 -5.94
C LYS A 101 8.17 -4.35 -5.97
N VAL A 102 7.39 -3.33 -5.65
CA VAL A 102 5.92 -3.42 -5.66
C VAL A 102 5.33 -2.23 -6.41
N GLY A 103 4.13 -2.41 -6.91
CA GLY A 103 3.36 -1.30 -7.43
C GLY A 103 2.50 -0.71 -6.32
N ILE A 104 2.33 0.60 -6.30
CA ILE A 104 1.38 1.26 -5.40
C ILE A 104 0.51 2.22 -6.20
N SER A 105 -0.75 2.29 -5.79
CA SER A 105 -1.70 3.27 -6.34
C SER A 105 -2.70 3.68 -5.25
N TYR A 106 -3.12 4.94 -5.30
CA TYR A 106 -4.06 5.47 -4.31
C TYR A 106 -4.72 6.77 -4.80
#